data_274ededa459141e0cf162fbcc1c29610
#
_entry.id   274ededa459141e0cf162fbcc1c29610
#
_cell.length_a   1.000
_cell.length_b   1.000
_cell.length_c   1.000
_cell.angle_alpha   90.00
_cell.angle_beta   90.00
_cell.angle_gamma   90.00
#
_symmetry.space_group_name_H-M   'P 1'
#
loop_
_entity.id
_entity.type
_entity.pdbx_description
1 polymer ?
#
loop_
_entity_poly.entity_id
_entity_poly.type
_entity_poly.pdbx_seq_one_letter_code
_entity_poly.pdbx_strand_id
1 'polypeptide(L)'
;MRFLYLFFLMPIMAEAQMIFTESLAMPIDTTRVIQGTIAPEFNFKTEREDFFLLKNNANITFLLKKKHALTFFNQVEMIRSGENTSVNNGFLHGEYRYMIHRAIEIYPFAESVWTPSRGLELKLAAGLQSRFHLVHTEHFIWLMGLGFFGEYEQWNYNGVPLPHTFEGNKYQRSIKSQLHTGFKFQLTEKWMFIASAYMHNRLDSNIVNPRWALALDLRHKVTEHFGVWFSYQYLYHTKPIVPIRKGYTIFTGGVFVSF
;
A
#
# COMPACT_ATOMS: atom_id res chain seq x y z
N MET A 1 -3.53 -12.05 -35.53
CA MET A 1 -4.42 -12.13 -34.39
C MET A 1 -4.11 -13.35 -33.53
N ARG A 2 -2.89 -13.50 -32.95
CA ARG A 2 -2.51 -14.66 -32.12
C ARG A 2 -1.77 -14.29 -30.80
N PHE A 3 -1.79 -13.01 -30.39
CA PHE A 3 -1.09 -12.53 -29.18
C PHE A 3 -2.01 -12.15 -28.01
N LEU A 4 -3.32 -12.41 -28.10
CA LEU A 4 -4.29 -11.94 -27.09
C LEU A 4 -4.55 -12.96 -25.94
N TYR A 5 -4.00 -14.16 -26.00
CA TYR A 5 -4.32 -15.22 -25.04
C TYR A 5 -3.27 -15.41 -23.93
N LEU A 6 -2.18 -14.63 -23.92
CA LEU A 6 -1.12 -14.80 -22.88
C LEU A 6 -1.35 -14.00 -21.61
N PHE A 7 -2.40 -13.17 -21.55
CA PHE A 7 -2.65 -12.26 -20.42
C PHE A 7 -3.55 -12.86 -19.32
N PHE A 8 -4.08 -14.06 -19.49
CA PHE A 8 -5.12 -14.60 -18.60
C PHE A 8 -4.68 -15.66 -17.59
N LEU A 9 -3.38 -15.96 -17.47
CA LEU A 9 -2.86 -16.98 -16.55
C LEU A 9 -1.82 -16.39 -15.58
N MET A 10 -2.11 -15.28 -14.94
CA MET A 10 -1.35 -14.92 -13.74
C MET A 10 -2.17 -15.28 -12.50
N PRO A 11 -1.63 -16.10 -11.58
CA PRO A 11 -2.30 -16.37 -10.32
C PRO A 11 -2.40 -15.08 -9.54
N ILE A 12 -3.62 -14.67 -9.23
CA ILE A 12 -3.95 -13.59 -8.30
C ILE A 12 -3.56 -14.12 -6.91
N MET A 13 -2.30 -13.91 -6.53
CA MET A 13 -1.84 -14.11 -5.17
C MET A 13 -0.89 -12.98 -4.84
N ALA A 14 -1.37 -11.97 -4.16
CA ALA A 14 -0.43 -11.05 -3.61
C ALA A 14 -1.05 -10.07 -2.64
N GLU A 15 -0.45 -9.96 -1.47
CA GLU A 15 -0.75 -8.89 -0.58
C GLU A 15 0.46 -8.30 0.10
N ALA A 16 0.39 -6.98 0.24
CA ALA A 16 1.54 -6.15 0.52
C ALA A 16 1.89 -6.14 2.02
N GLN A 17 3.12 -6.46 2.33
CA GLN A 17 3.73 -6.22 3.64
C GLN A 17 4.29 -4.79 3.79
N MET A 18 4.22 -3.99 2.72
CA MET A 18 4.60 -2.57 2.70
C MET A 18 3.45 -1.77 2.12
N ILE A 19 3.13 -0.65 2.76
CA ILE A 19 2.06 0.24 2.30
C ILE A 19 2.64 1.27 1.35
N PHE A 20 2.00 1.44 0.19
CA PHE A 20 2.36 2.43 -0.82
C PHE A 20 1.56 3.72 -0.58
N THR A 21 1.90 4.47 0.45
CA THR A 21 1.18 5.70 0.80
C THR A 21 1.19 6.73 -0.32
N GLU A 22 2.27 6.80 -1.12
CA GLU A 22 2.36 7.74 -2.26
C GLU A 22 1.37 7.41 -3.37
N SER A 23 1.11 6.11 -3.60
CA SER A 23 0.10 5.66 -4.57
C SER A 23 -1.32 5.98 -4.10
N LEU A 24 -1.54 5.97 -2.79
CA LEU A 24 -2.84 6.25 -2.19
C LEU A 24 -3.07 7.76 -1.95
N ALA A 25 -1.99 8.51 -1.68
CA ALA A 25 -2.07 9.92 -1.36
C ALA A 25 -2.42 10.76 -2.61
N MET A 26 -3.52 11.49 -2.53
CA MET A 26 -3.80 12.57 -3.47
C MET A 26 -2.98 13.82 -3.07
N PRO A 27 -2.62 14.70 -4.02
CA PRO A 27 -2.13 16.03 -3.67
C PRO A 27 -3.13 16.72 -2.74
N ILE A 28 -2.65 17.27 -1.63
CA ILE A 28 -3.53 17.99 -0.69
C ILE A 28 -3.96 19.32 -1.32
N ASP A 29 -5.26 19.44 -1.55
CA ASP A 29 -5.87 20.71 -1.88
C ASP A 29 -6.02 21.54 -0.59
N THR A 30 -5.29 22.64 -0.49
CA THR A 30 -5.29 23.48 0.69
C THR A 30 -6.55 24.36 0.81
N THR A 31 -7.44 24.30 -0.17
CA THR A 31 -8.74 25.01 -0.14
C THR A 31 -9.84 24.16 0.49
N ARG A 32 -9.67 22.83 0.54
CA ARG A 32 -10.64 21.88 1.09
C ARG A 32 -10.23 21.41 2.48
N VAL A 33 -11.15 21.52 3.43
CA VAL A 33 -10.92 21.04 4.81
C VAL A 33 -10.91 19.52 4.90
N ILE A 34 -11.76 18.88 4.11
CA ILE A 34 -11.86 17.41 4.03
C ILE A 34 -11.78 17.03 2.57
N GLN A 35 -10.92 16.05 2.29
CA GLN A 35 -10.76 15.50 0.95
C GLN A 35 -10.40 14.02 1.04
N GLY A 36 -10.78 13.24 0.05
CA GLY A 36 -10.49 11.82 0.08
C GLY A 36 -10.89 11.09 -1.18
N THR A 37 -10.61 9.79 -1.16
CA THR A 37 -10.96 8.85 -2.23
C THR A 37 -11.46 7.55 -1.62
N ILE A 38 -12.49 6.98 -2.21
CA ILE A 38 -12.98 5.64 -1.90
C ILE A 38 -12.98 4.85 -3.19
N ALA A 39 -12.39 3.68 -3.17
CA ALA A 39 -12.27 2.79 -4.32
C ALA A 39 -12.70 1.37 -3.93
N PRO A 40 -14.01 1.08 -3.96
CA PRO A 40 -14.54 -0.26 -3.71
C PRO A 40 -14.28 -1.18 -4.91
N GLU A 41 -14.01 -2.43 -4.60
CA GLU A 41 -13.84 -3.53 -5.56
C GLU A 41 -14.72 -4.69 -5.12
N PHE A 42 -15.51 -5.23 -6.03
CA PHE A 42 -16.43 -6.34 -5.78
C PHE A 42 -16.13 -7.48 -6.74
N ASN A 43 -16.11 -8.70 -6.23
CA ASN A 43 -16.06 -9.91 -7.04
C ASN A 43 -17.09 -10.90 -6.50
N PHE A 44 -17.99 -11.35 -7.36
CA PHE A 44 -19.02 -12.33 -7.01
C PHE A 44 -18.96 -13.48 -8.01
N LYS A 45 -18.94 -14.72 -7.51
CA LYS A 45 -18.97 -15.92 -8.33
C LYS A 45 -19.94 -16.91 -7.73
N THR A 46 -20.73 -17.54 -8.58
CA THR A 46 -21.63 -18.66 -8.23
C THR A 46 -21.06 -19.89 -8.91
N GLU A 47 -20.42 -20.75 -8.13
CA GLU A 47 -19.93 -22.03 -8.62
C GLU A 47 -20.54 -23.16 -7.78
N ARG A 48 -19.71 -23.94 -7.10
CA ARG A 48 -20.17 -24.98 -6.15
C ARG A 48 -20.68 -24.35 -4.84
N GLU A 49 -20.07 -23.25 -4.45
CA GLU A 49 -20.45 -22.39 -3.32
C GLU A 49 -20.42 -20.94 -3.78
N ASP A 50 -21.27 -20.11 -3.19
CA ASP A 50 -21.25 -18.67 -3.46
C ASP A 50 -19.98 -18.07 -2.89
N PHE A 51 -19.22 -17.40 -3.75
CA PHE A 51 -18.01 -16.67 -3.38
C PHE A 51 -18.27 -15.18 -3.56
N PHE A 52 -18.01 -14.41 -2.51
CA PHE A 52 -18.08 -12.95 -2.53
C PHE A 52 -16.79 -12.37 -1.96
N LEU A 53 -16.15 -11.48 -2.72
CA LEU A 53 -15.01 -10.69 -2.27
C LEU A 53 -15.39 -9.21 -2.32
N LEU A 54 -15.21 -8.55 -1.20
CA LEU A 54 -15.27 -7.10 -1.07
C LEU A 54 -13.90 -6.59 -0.66
N LYS A 55 -13.32 -5.71 -1.46
CA LYS A 55 -12.12 -4.98 -1.11
C LYS A 55 -12.42 -3.49 -1.18
N ASN A 56 -12.01 -2.75 -0.18
CA ASN A 56 -12.15 -1.31 -0.15
C ASN A 56 -10.77 -0.67 0.04
N ASN A 57 -10.42 0.27 -0.82
CA ASN A 57 -9.28 1.14 -0.66
C ASN A 57 -9.81 2.55 -0.43
N ALA A 58 -9.48 3.15 0.69
CA ALA A 58 -9.91 4.51 0.99
C ALA A 58 -8.79 5.34 1.61
N ASN A 59 -8.82 6.62 1.33
CA ASN A 59 -8.05 7.61 2.05
C ASN A 59 -8.94 8.79 2.39
N ILE A 60 -8.66 9.41 3.53
CA ILE A 60 -9.30 10.65 3.96
C ILE A 60 -8.25 11.56 4.60
N THR A 61 -8.24 12.80 4.19
CA THR A 61 -7.35 13.84 4.71
C THR A 61 -8.15 14.97 5.30
N PHE A 62 -7.84 15.35 6.52
CA PHE A 62 -8.37 16.50 7.24
C PHE A 62 -7.31 17.58 7.27
N LEU A 63 -7.58 18.74 6.65
CA LEU A 63 -6.74 19.91 6.76
C LEU A 63 -7.07 20.65 8.06
N LEU A 64 -6.22 20.52 9.08
CA LEU A 64 -6.45 21.12 10.39
C LEU A 64 -6.12 22.63 10.38
N LYS A 65 -5.04 23.01 9.68
CA LYS A 65 -4.57 24.39 9.47
C LYS A 65 -3.75 24.41 8.19
N LYS A 66 -3.40 25.57 7.66
CA LYS A 66 -2.63 25.73 6.41
C LYS A 66 -1.37 24.87 6.27
N LYS A 67 -0.79 24.39 7.40
CA LYS A 67 0.44 23.58 7.41
C LYS A 67 0.27 22.21 8.07
N HIS A 68 -0.93 21.85 8.50
CA HIS A 68 -1.19 20.66 9.30
C HIS A 68 -2.31 19.85 8.67
N ALA A 69 -2.03 18.60 8.37
CA ALA A 69 -3.03 17.67 7.86
C ALA A 69 -2.95 16.34 8.61
N LEU A 70 -4.10 15.72 8.82
CA LEU A 70 -4.22 14.38 9.35
C LEU A 70 -4.78 13.51 8.23
N THR A 71 -4.04 12.47 7.85
CA THR A 71 -4.43 11.58 6.77
C THR A 71 -4.55 10.16 7.29
N PHE A 72 -5.63 9.49 6.90
CA PHE A 72 -5.86 8.07 7.15
C PHE A 72 -5.97 7.35 5.83
N PHE A 73 -5.32 6.20 5.77
CA PHE A 73 -5.44 5.24 4.66
C PHE A 73 -5.93 3.93 5.22
N ASN A 74 -6.81 3.27 4.50
CA ASN A 74 -7.19 1.91 4.79
C ASN A 74 -7.32 1.08 3.52
N GLN A 75 -7.07 -0.19 3.68
CA GLN A 75 -7.48 -1.24 2.77
C GLN A 75 -8.00 -2.40 3.64
N VAL A 76 -9.18 -2.87 3.32
CA VAL A 76 -9.76 -4.05 3.98
C VAL A 76 -10.33 -4.96 2.90
N GLU A 77 -9.98 -6.22 2.99
CA GLU A 77 -10.46 -7.28 2.12
C GLU A 77 -11.28 -8.27 2.95
N MET A 78 -12.52 -8.47 2.56
CA MET A 78 -13.43 -9.43 3.14
C MET A 78 -13.78 -10.49 2.09
N ILE A 79 -13.63 -11.74 2.45
CA ILE A 79 -14.00 -12.89 1.62
C ILE A 79 -15.12 -13.65 2.33
N ARG A 80 -16.16 -13.97 1.58
CA ARG A 80 -17.19 -14.94 1.98
C ARG A 80 -17.20 -16.09 0.98
N SER A 81 -17.13 -17.32 1.49
CA SER A 81 -17.25 -18.56 0.72
C SER A 81 -18.28 -19.44 1.44
N GLY A 82 -19.45 -19.64 0.81
CA GLY A 82 -20.58 -20.30 1.43
C GLY A 82 -21.03 -19.58 2.71
N GLU A 83 -21.04 -20.29 3.84
CA GLU A 83 -21.39 -19.72 5.15
C GLU A 83 -20.22 -19.07 5.88
N ASN A 84 -18.98 -19.26 5.40
CA ASN A 84 -17.77 -18.73 6.06
C ASN A 84 -17.47 -17.33 5.57
N THR A 85 -17.33 -16.40 6.52
CA THR A 85 -16.88 -15.04 6.26
C THR A 85 -15.57 -14.78 7.00
N SER A 86 -14.57 -14.26 6.29
CA SER A 86 -13.29 -13.86 6.87
C SER A 86 -12.84 -12.48 6.40
N VAL A 87 -12.25 -11.70 7.30
CA VAL A 87 -11.46 -10.51 6.93
C VAL A 87 -10.07 -11.02 6.61
N ASN A 88 -9.77 -11.09 5.31
CA ASN A 88 -8.60 -11.82 4.85
C ASN A 88 -7.34 -10.98 5.01
N ASN A 89 -7.31 -9.78 4.42
CA ASN A 89 -6.11 -8.98 4.36
C ASN A 89 -6.45 -7.50 4.52
N GLY A 90 -5.48 -6.73 4.96
CA GLY A 90 -5.71 -5.30 5.01
C GLY A 90 -4.64 -4.52 5.76
N PHE A 91 -4.85 -3.22 5.79
CA PHE A 91 -4.07 -2.30 6.60
C PHE A 91 -4.87 -1.09 7.03
N LEU A 92 -4.42 -0.49 8.12
CA LEU A 92 -4.80 0.84 8.59
C LEU A 92 -3.51 1.64 8.76
N HIS A 93 -3.45 2.83 8.21
CA HIS A 93 -2.33 3.74 8.35
C HIS A 93 -2.83 5.14 8.64
N GLY A 94 -2.26 5.78 9.65
CA GLY A 94 -2.53 7.16 10.01
C GLY A 94 -1.23 7.96 10.04
N GLU A 95 -1.25 9.12 9.42
CA GLU A 95 -0.13 10.06 9.43
C GLU A 95 -0.58 11.47 9.76
N TYR A 96 0.18 12.17 10.60
CA TYR A 96 0.02 13.59 10.84
C TYR A 96 1.10 14.34 10.08
N ARG A 97 0.72 15.14 9.10
CA ARG A 97 1.64 15.86 8.21
C ARG A 97 1.83 17.27 8.68
N TYR A 98 3.09 17.66 8.90
CA TYR A 98 3.49 19.02 9.19
C TYR A 98 4.37 19.55 8.07
N MET A 99 3.85 20.51 7.30
CA MET A 99 4.54 21.19 6.22
C MET A 99 5.41 22.31 6.79
N ILE A 100 6.67 22.04 7.11
CA ILE A 100 7.62 23.04 7.60
C ILE A 100 7.81 24.13 6.56
N HIS A 101 8.04 23.70 5.33
CA HIS A 101 8.23 24.54 4.15
C HIS A 101 7.58 23.86 2.94
N ARG A 102 7.38 24.60 1.83
CA ARG A 102 6.82 24.02 0.58
C ARG A 102 7.58 22.79 0.07
N ALA A 103 8.89 22.70 0.39
CA ALA A 103 9.74 21.62 -0.03
C ALA A 103 9.96 20.55 1.05
N ILE A 104 9.52 20.73 2.29
CA ILE A 104 9.85 19.84 3.41
C ILE A 104 8.62 19.57 4.26
N GLU A 105 8.28 18.30 4.38
CA GLU A 105 7.25 17.80 5.28
C GLU A 105 7.86 16.82 6.29
N ILE A 106 7.35 16.85 7.52
CA ILE A 106 7.61 15.84 8.55
C ILE A 106 6.29 15.21 8.93
N TYR A 107 6.27 13.88 9.07
CA TYR A 107 5.06 13.18 9.43
C TYR A 107 5.33 11.97 10.34
N PRO A 108 4.98 12.07 11.64
CA PRO A 108 4.80 10.89 12.46
C PRO A 108 3.66 10.05 11.90
N PHE A 109 3.81 8.73 11.98
CA PHE A 109 2.81 7.79 11.50
C PHE A 109 2.68 6.58 12.44
N ALA A 110 1.55 5.92 12.33
CA ALA A 110 1.31 4.60 12.90
C ALA A 110 0.53 3.75 11.90
N GLU A 111 0.86 2.46 11.84
CA GLU A 111 0.21 1.53 10.94
C GLU A 111 -0.01 0.16 11.57
N SER A 112 -1.08 -0.49 11.12
CA SER A 112 -1.38 -1.90 11.37
C SER A 112 -1.60 -2.59 10.03
N VAL A 113 -0.96 -3.74 9.82
CA VAL A 113 -1.08 -4.55 8.60
C VAL A 113 -1.30 -6.00 9.00
N TRP A 114 -2.19 -6.68 8.28
CA TRP A 114 -2.40 -8.11 8.42
C TRP A 114 -2.58 -8.74 7.04
N THR A 115 -1.95 -9.89 6.84
CA THR A 115 -1.96 -10.64 5.58
C THR A 115 -1.83 -12.12 5.90
N PRO A 116 -2.86 -12.75 6.51
CA PRO A 116 -2.84 -14.15 6.89
C PRO A 116 -2.57 -15.09 5.73
N SER A 117 -3.00 -14.75 4.51
CA SER A 117 -2.69 -15.49 3.28
C SER A 117 -1.19 -15.70 3.03
N ARG A 118 -0.34 -14.87 3.65
CA ARG A 118 1.12 -14.96 3.61
C ARG A 118 1.75 -15.30 4.94
N GLY A 119 0.95 -15.64 5.94
CA GLY A 119 1.40 -15.93 7.29
C GLY A 119 1.68 -14.70 8.14
N LEU A 120 1.43 -13.47 7.69
CA LEU A 120 1.52 -12.26 8.51
C LEU A 120 0.21 -12.05 9.25
N GLU A 121 0.15 -12.46 10.51
CA GLU A 121 -1.03 -12.30 11.37
C GLU A 121 -1.25 -10.83 11.76
N LEU A 122 -0.16 -10.18 12.16
CA LEU A 122 -0.18 -8.78 12.59
C LEU A 122 1.19 -8.15 12.41
N LYS A 123 1.20 -6.95 11.87
CA LYS A 123 2.33 -6.03 11.90
C LYS A 123 1.85 -4.72 12.48
N LEU A 124 2.54 -4.21 13.47
CA LEU A 124 2.37 -2.87 14.00
C LEU A 124 3.66 -2.09 13.77
N ALA A 125 3.55 -0.89 13.24
CA ALA A 125 4.70 0.00 13.09
C ALA A 125 4.33 1.42 13.46
N ALA A 126 5.28 2.14 14.05
CA ALA A 126 5.13 3.57 14.32
C ALA A 126 6.50 4.26 14.21
N GLY A 127 6.50 5.47 13.69
CA GLY A 127 7.74 6.18 13.47
C GLY A 127 7.57 7.62 12.99
N LEU A 128 8.68 8.16 12.54
CA LEU A 128 8.79 9.51 12.00
C LEU A 128 9.42 9.46 10.63
N GLN A 129 8.81 10.14 9.69
CA GLN A 129 9.31 10.28 8.33
C GLN A 129 9.41 11.75 7.93
N SER A 130 10.28 12.02 6.98
CA SER A 130 10.40 13.30 6.29
C SER A 130 10.22 13.09 4.80
N ARG A 131 9.65 14.08 4.13
CA ARG A 131 9.47 14.12 2.68
C ARG A 131 10.03 15.42 2.15
N PHE A 132 10.85 15.31 1.10
CA PHE A 132 11.50 16.40 0.40
C PHE A 132 10.92 16.48 -1.01
N HIS A 133 10.24 17.58 -1.33
CA HIS A 133 9.78 17.86 -2.68
C HIS A 133 10.93 18.46 -3.49
N LEU A 134 11.59 17.62 -4.30
CA LEU A 134 12.74 18.01 -5.11
C LEU A 134 12.32 18.81 -6.34
N VAL A 135 11.19 18.41 -6.94
CA VAL A 135 10.54 19.13 -8.04
C VAL A 135 9.05 19.21 -7.75
N HIS A 136 8.47 20.38 -7.91
CA HIS A 136 7.04 20.59 -7.74
C HIS A 136 6.55 21.58 -8.80
N THR A 137 6.00 21.04 -9.89
CA THR A 137 5.36 21.79 -10.97
C THR A 137 3.90 21.31 -11.12
N GLU A 138 3.12 21.97 -11.95
CA GLU A 138 1.73 21.59 -12.24
C GLU A 138 1.62 20.17 -12.85
N HIS A 139 2.62 19.75 -13.65
CA HIS A 139 2.58 18.49 -14.36
C HIS A 139 3.49 17.41 -13.79
N PHE A 140 4.45 17.80 -12.94
CA PHE A 140 5.43 16.85 -12.42
C PHE A 140 5.80 17.16 -10.97
N ILE A 141 5.69 16.15 -10.12
CA ILE A 141 6.15 16.20 -8.74
C ILE A 141 7.16 15.06 -8.56
N TRP A 142 8.34 15.39 -8.04
CA TRP A 142 9.32 14.43 -7.59
C TRP A 142 9.58 14.66 -6.12
N LEU A 143 9.45 13.60 -5.35
CA LEU A 143 9.71 13.62 -3.93
C LEU A 143 10.66 12.49 -3.53
N MET A 144 11.41 12.74 -2.46
CA MET A 144 12.19 11.74 -1.75
C MET A 144 11.87 11.81 -0.27
N GLY A 145 11.97 10.69 0.43
CA GLY A 145 11.74 10.67 1.87
C GLY A 145 12.65 9.72 2.60
N LEU A 146 12.90 10.08 3.85
CA LEU A 146 13.68 9.33 4.82
C LEU A 146 12.85 9.15 6.09
N GLY A 147 12.97 8.01 6.73
CA GLY A 147 12.28 7.77 7.99
C GLY A 147 12.91 6.68 8.83
N PHE A 148 12.50 6.67 10.09
CA PHE A 148 12.84 5.64 11.07
C PHE A 148 11.57 5.21 11.78
N PHE A 149 11.44 3.90 12.03
CA PHE A 149 10.28 3.37 12.71
C PHE A 149 10.61 2.10 13.50
N GLY A 150 9.88 1.90 14.60
CA GLY A 150 9.80 0.63 15.29
C GLY A 150 8.73 -0.24 14.66
N GLU A 151 9.01 -1.52 14.53
CA GLU A 151 8.10 -2.50 13.96
C GLU A 151 8.01 -3.74 14.84
N TYR A 152 6.80 -4.23 15.03
CA TYR A 152 6.46 -5.52 15.63
C TYR A 152 5.74 -6.36 14.59
N GLU A 153 6.18 -7.59 14.36
CA GLU A 153 5.57 -8.54 13.44
C GLU A 153 5.28 -9.86 14.15
N GLN A 154 4.08 -10.38 13.91
CA GLN A 154 3.64 -11.72 14.29
C GLN A 154 3.37 -12.52 13.04
N TRP A 155 4.07 -13.62 12.87
CA TRP A 155 3.99 -14.50 11.72
C TRP A 155 3.53 -15.88 12.12
N ASN A 156 2.77 -16.54 11.24
CA ASN A 156 2.30 -17.91 11.39
C ASN A 156 2.84 -18.76 10.24
N TYR A 157 3.11 -20.04 10.52
CA TYR A 157 3.54 -21.02 9.52
C TYR A 157 2.37 -21.73 8.82
N ASN A 158 1.12 -21.48 9.22
CA ASN A 158 -0.05 -22.04 8.56
C ASN A 158 -0.08 -21.61 7.09
N GLY A 159 -0.26 -22.57 6.18
CA GLY A 159 -0.26 -22.31 4.74
C GLY A 159 1.13 -22.13 4.10
N VAL A 160 2.21 -22.18 4.87
CA VAL A 160 3.58 -22.21 4.32
C VAL A 160 3.82 -23.60 3.67
N PRO A 161 4.31 -23.65 2.41
CA PRO A 161 4.58 -24.92 1.75
C PRO A 161 5.55 -25.81 2.54
N LEU A 162 5.22 -27.10 2.68
CA LEU A 162 6.10 -28.10 3.26
C LEU A 162 7.32 -28.39 2.34
N PRO A 163 8.50 -28.81 2.86
CA PRO A 163 8.72 -29.22 4.24
C PRO A 163 9.19 -28.06 5.15
N HIS A 164 8.56 -27.85 6.27
CA HIS A 164 9.06 -27.01 7.36
C HIS A 164 8.90 -27.77 8.70
N THR A 165 9.85 -27.57 9.59
CA THR A 165 9.89 -28.22 10.92
C THR A 165 9.29 -27.35 12.02
N PHE A 166 8.78 -26.15 11.67
CA PHE A 166 8.28 -25.19 12.64
C PHE A 166 6.75 -25.15 12.60
N GLU A 167 6.17 -25.14 13.78
CA GLU A 167 4.74 -24.93 14.00
C GLU A 167 4.57 -23.72 14.94
N GLY A 168 3.43 -23.00 14.80
CA GLY A 168 3.06 -21.89 15.65
C GLY A 168 3.52 -20.52 15.16
N ASN A 169 3.52 -19.55 16.06
CA ASN A 169 3.77 -18.16 15.77
C ASN A 169 5.23 -17.79 15.96
N LYS A 170 5.74 -16.95 15.06
CA LYS A 170 7.05 -16.31 15.20
C LYS A 170 6.89 -14.81 15.37
N TYR A 171 7.52 -14.28 16.40
CA TYR A 171 7.47 -12.86 16.74
C TYR A 171 8.80 -12.18 16.40
N GLN A 172 8.72 -10.97 15.85
CA GLN A 172 9.91 -10.18 15.56
C GLN A 172 9.66 -8.71 15.93
N ARG A 173 10.62 -8.12 16.62
CA ARG A 173 10.70 -6.68 16.86
C ARG A 173 11.92 -6.16 16.14
N SER A 174 11.84 -4.99 15.53
CA SER A 174 12.97 -4.39 14.81
C SER A 174 12.84 -2.87 14.74
N ILE A 175 13.98 -2.21 14.66
CA ILE A 175 14.06 -0.80 14.29
C ILE A 175 14.52 -0.75 12.83
N LYS A 176 13.79 0.01 12.02
CA LYS A 176 14.04 0.10 10.58
C LYS A 176 14.23 1.55 10.15
N SER A 177 15.04 1.73 9.12
CA SER A 177 15.05 2.93 8.30
C SER A 177 14.24 2.70 7.04
N GLN A 178 13.62 3.74 6.55
CA GLN A 178 12.96 3.79 5.26
C GLN A 178 13.59 4.85 4.38
N LEU A 179 13.84 4.50 3.13
CA LEU A 179 14.10 5.41 2.04
C LEU A 179 12.98 5.22 1.03
N HIS A 180 12.40 6.31 0.53
CA HIS A 180 11.43 6.21 -0.55
C HIS A 180 11.61 7.35 -1.56
N THR A 181 11.16 7.12 -2.77
CA THR A 181 11.02 8.13 -3.81
C THR A 181 9.71 7.96 -4.54
N GLY A 182 9.10 9.06 -4.93
CA GLY A 182 7.84 9.07 -5.65
C GLY A 182 7.85 10.10 -6.77
N PHE A 183 7.22 9.73 -7.88
CA PHE A 183 7.04 10.56 -9.07
C PHE A 183 5.55 10.61 -9.39
N LYS A 184 5.02 11.81 -9.60
CA LYS A 184 3.65 12.02 -10.05
C LYS A 184 3.69 12.82 -11.34
N PHE A 185 3.12 12.28 -12.40
CA PHE A 185 3.05 12.90 -13.71
C PHE A 185 1.58 13.16 -14.05
N GLN A 186 1.21 14.42 -14.21
CA GLN A 186 -0.07 14.79 -14.81
C GLN A 186 0.11 14.78 -16.33
N LEU A 187 -0.21 13.64 -16.97
CA LEU A 187 -0.02 13.45 -18.42
C LEU A 187 -0.98 14.31 -19.23
N THR A 188 -2.22 14.44 -18.76
CA THR A 188 -3.25 15.34 -19.26
C THR A 188 -4.13 15.76 -18.10
N GLU A 189 -5.11 16.64 -18.29
CA GLU A 189 -6.10 17.00 -17.24
C GLU A 189 -6.82 15.78 -16.65
N LYS A 190 -6.95 14.70 -17.42
CA LYS A 190 -7.67 13.48 -17.02
C LYS A 190 -6.77 12.32 -16.62
N TRP A 191 -5.51 12.29 -17.11
CA TRP A 191 -4.61 11.17 -16.88
C TRP A 191 -3.48 11.53 -15.92
N MET A 192 -3.31 10.72 -14.89
CA MET A 192 -2.23 10.82 -13.92
C MET A 192 -1.49 9.47 -13.84
N PHE A 193 -0.17 9.53 -13.90
CA PHE A 193 0.72 8.40 -13.63
C PHE A 193 1.51 8.65 -12.35
N ILE A 194 1.58 7.65 -11.48
CA ILE A 194 2.34 7.69 -10.23
C ILE A 194 3.29 6.51 -10.22
N ALA A 195 4.55 6.76 -9.90
CA ALA A 195 5.55 5.72 -9.64
C ALA A 195 6.15 5.96 -8.27
N SER A 196 6.31 4.92 -7.47
CA SER A 196 6.95 5.01 -6.16
C SER A 196 7.80 3.78 -5.88
N ALA A 197 8.93 4.00 -5.21
CA ALA A 197 9.83 2.96 -4.76
C ALA A 197 10.18 3.16 -3.29
N TYR A 198 10.23 2.06 -2.55
CA TYR A 198 10.53 2.02 -1.11
C TYR A 198 11.62 1.01 -0.82
N MET A 199 12.46 1.34 0.14
CA MET A 199 13.45 0.45 0.70
C MET A 199 13.38 0.53 2.22
N HIS A 200 13.18 -0.60 2.88
CA HIS A 200 13.26 -0.72 4.34
C HIS A 200 14.50 -1.53 4.74
N ASN A 201 15.30 -0.99 5.63
CA ASN A 201 16.48 -1.67 6.20
C ASN A 201 16.33 -1.83 7.70
N ARG A 202 16.72 -2.98 8.22
CA ARG A 202 16.87 -3.17 9.67
C ARG A 202 18.17 -2.50 10.12
N LEU A 203 18.06 -1.74 11.21
CA LEU A 203 19.24 -1.08 11.83
C LEU A 203 19.87 -1.93 12.94
N ASP A 204 19.07 -2.84 13.52
CA ASP A 204 19.44 -3.63 14.69
C ASP A 204 20.19 -4.94 14.37
N SER A 205 20.20 -5.42 13.12
CA SER A 205 20.89 -6.68 12.79
C SER A 205 21.41 -6.83 11.36
N ASN A 206 20.67 -6.53 10.33
CA ASN A 206 21.03 -6.91 8.95
C ASN A 206 20.65 -5.82 7.94
N ILE A 207 21.46 -4.79 7.86
CA ILE A 207 21.33 -3.73 6.84
C ILE A 207 21.41 -4.32 5.42
N VAL A 208 22.11 -5.46 5.26
CA VAL A 208 22.36 -6.13 3.97
C VAL A 208 21.14 -6.87 3.43
N ASN A 209 20.05 -6.98 4.18
CA ASN A 209 18.84 -7.70 3.76
C ASN A 209 17.61 -6.77 3.69
N PRO A 210 17.58 -5.81 2.77
CA PRO A 210 16.49 -4.87 2.66
C PRO A 210 15.22 -5.51 2.13
N ARG A 211 14.08 -4.88 2.45
CA ARG A 211 12.81 -5.05 1.75
C ARG A 211 12.68 -3.96 0.70
N TRP A 212 12.30 -4.34 -0.50
CA TRP A 212 12.07 -3.42 -1.61
C TRP A 212 10.62 -3.46 -2.03
N ALA A 213 10.10 -2.33 -2.42
CA ALA A 213 8.78 -2.25 -3.00
C ALA A 213 8.74 -1.20 -4.12
N LEU A 214 8.04 -1.53 -5.20
CA LEU A 214 7.78 -0.67 -6.34
C LEU A 214 6.29 -0.63 -6.59
N ALA A 215 5.72 0.54 -6.81
CA ALA A 215 4.36 0.70 -7.28
C ALA A 215 4.30 1.62 -8.49
N LEU A 216 3.47 1.25 -9.45
CA LEU A 216 3.15 2.02 -10.64
C LEU A 216 1.63 2.12 -10.75
N ASP A 217 1.09 3.32 -10.75
CA ASP A 217 -0.34 3.56 -10.81
C ASP A 217 -0.69 4.44 -11.99
N LEU A 218 -1.72 4.07 -12.70
CA LEU A 218 -2.32 4.86 -13.76
C LEU A 218 -3.77 5.16 -13.40
N ARG A 219 -4.12 6.43 -13.36
CA ARG A 219 -5.46 6.92 -13.02
C ARG A 219 -6.04 7.72 -14.15
N HIS A 220 -7.31 7.48 -14.44
CA HIS A 220 -8.08 8.25 -15.42
C HIS A 220 -9.35 8.81 -14.79
N LYS A 221 -9.48 10.14 -14.77
CA LYS A 221 -10.71 10.83 -14.36
C LYS A 221 -11.70 10.80 -15.52
N VAL A 222 -12.84 10.17 -15.32
CA VAL A 222 -13.97 10.20 -16.26
C VAL A 222 -14.78 11.48 -16.05
N THR A 223 -15.01 11.83 -14.78
CA THR A 223 -15.64 13.08 -14.33
C THR A 223 -14.77 13.71 -13.23
N GLU A 224 -15.19 14.84 -12.65
CA GLU A 224 -14.51 15.47 -11.51
C GLU A 224 -14.46 14.57 -10.27
N HIS A 225 -15.48 13.74 -10.07
CA HIS A 225 -15.63 12.90 -8.89
C HIS A 225 -15.45 11.41 -9.13
N PHE A 226 -15.48 10.95 -10.38
CA PHE A 226 -15.43 9.53 -10.75
C PHE A 226 -14.28 9.25 -11.71
N GLY A 227 -13.61 8.12 -11.49
CA GLY A 227 -12.54 7.66 -12.37
C GLY A 227 -12.26 6.18 -12.28
N VAL A 228 -11.34 5.73 -13.11
CA VAL A 228 -10.80 4.37 -13.14
C VAL A 228 -9.30 4.40 -12.84
N TRP A 229 -8.79 3.32 -12.29
CA TRP A 229 -7.37 3.21 -11.97
C TRP A 229 -6.85 1.81 -12.20
N PHE A 230 -5.55 1.73 -12.47
CA PHE A 230 -4.76 0.51 -12.53
C PHE A 230 -3.53 0.68 -11.68
N SER A 231 -3.15 -0.38 -10.96
CA SER A 231 -1.95 -0.45 -10.12
C SER A 231 -1.18 -1.72 -10.40
N TYR A 232 0.11 -1.58 -10.57
CA TYR A 232 1.08 -2.65 -10.56
C TYR A 232 1.99 -2.45 -9.37
N GLN A 233 2.14 -3.46 -8.53
CA GLN A 233 3.04 -3.42 -7.38
C GLN A 233 3.96 -4.64 -7.43
N TYR A 234 5.22 -4.42 -7.09
CA TYR A 234 6.22 -5.45 -6.92
C TYR A 234 6.87 -5.30 -5.55
N LEU A 235 6.88 -6.38 -4.78
CA LEU A 235 7.51 -6.41 -3.47
C LEU A 235 8.55 -7.52 -3.42
N TYR A 236 9.70 -7.21 -2.83
CA TYR A 236 10.81 -8.14 -2.67
C TYR A 236 11.34 -8.09 -1.25
N HIS A 237 11.37 -9.25 -0.60
CA HIS A 237 11.91 -9.42 0.73
C HIS A 237 13.13 -10.34 0.65
N THR A 238 14.32 -9.79 0.84
CA THR A 238 15.59 -10.51 0.70
C THR A 238 15.66 -11.74 1.59
N LYS A 239 15.17 -11.63 2.84
CA LYS A 239 15.14 -12.72 3.83
C LYS A 239 13.78 -12.76 4.54
N PRO A 240 12.78 -13.46 4.00
CA PRO A 240 11.48 -13.61 4.65
C PRO A 240 11.60 -14.26 6.03
N ILE A 241 10.72 -13.88 6.96
CA ILE A 241 10.72 -14.40 8.34
C ILE A 241 10.23 -15.85 8.36
N VAL A 242 9.24 -16.16 7.53
CA VAL A 242 8.75 -17.52 7.25
C VAL A 242 9.12 -17.89 5.81
N PRO A 243 9.29 -19.20 5.47
CA PRO A 243 9.79 -19.64 4.16
C PRO A 243 8.74 -19.49 3.05
N ILE A 244 8.43 -18.25 2.70
CA ILE A 244 7.57 -17.85 1.58
C ILE A 244 8.39 -17.32 0.40
N ARG A 245 7.75 -17.12 -0.75
CA ARG A 245 8.39 -16.50 -1.92
C ARG A 245 8.96 -15.13 -1.57
N LYS A 246 10.20 -14.87 -1.97
CA LYS A 246 10.90 -13.61 -1.72
C LYS A 246 10.29 -12.43 -2.49
N GLY A 247 9.88 -12.66 -3.72
CA GLY A 247 9.30 -11.64 -4.59
C GLY A 247 7.90 -12.01 -5.06
N TYR A 248 7.04 -11.01 -5.21
CA TYR A 248 5.69 -11.18 -5.73
C TYR A 248 5.17 -9.87 -6.33
N THR A 249 4.21 -10.02 -7.22
CA THR A 249 3.55 -8.93 -7.94
C THR A 249 2.08 -8.88 -7.61
N ILE A 250 1.52 -7.67 -7.61
CA ILE A 250 0.11 -7.41 -7.47
C ILE A 250 -0.35 -6.56 -8.64
N PHE A 251 -1.41 -7.00 -9.31
CA PHE A 251 -2.15 -6.20 -10.26
C PHE A 251 -3.53 -5.94 -9.71
N THR A 252 -3.89 -4.68 -9.62
CA THR A 252 -5.24 -4.27 -9.23
C THR A 252 -5.75 -3.21 -10.18
N GLY A 253 -7.06 -3.16 -10.32
CA GLY A 253 -7.72 -2.11 -11.07
C GLY A 253 -9.16 -2.00 -10.62
N GLY A 254 -9.72 -0.81 -10.76
CA GLY A 254 -11.08 -0.57 -10.30
C GLY A 254 -11.55 0.85 -10.60
N VAL A 255 -12.61 1.22 -9.93
CA VAL A 255 -13.18 2.56 -9.98
C VAL A 255 -12.87 3.30 -8.69
N PHE A 256 -12.85 4.62 -8.74
CA PHE A 256 -12.71 5.46 -7.55
C PHE A 256 -13.67 6.64 -7.58
N VAL A 257 -14.08 7.06 -6.41
CA VAL A 257 -14.83 8.29 -6.18
C VAL A 257 -13.97 9.23 -5.33
N SER A 258 -13.84 10.48 -5.76
CA SER A 258 -13.10 11.54 -5.03
C SER A 258 -14.03 12.67 -4.62
N PHE A 259 -13.80 13.26 -3.46
CA PHE A 259 -14.58 14.35 -2.86
C PHE A 259 -13.69 15.37 -2.15
#